data_0d4c5182073c9f450b5ed8a43608dba1
#
_entry.id   0d4c5182073c9f450b5ed8a43608dba1
#
_cell.length_a   1.000
_cell.length_b   1.000
_cell.length_c   1.000
_cell.angle_alpha   90.00
_cell.angle_beta   90.00
_cell.angle_gamma   90.00
#
_symmetry.space_group_name_H-M   'P 1'
#
loop_
_entity.id
_entity.type
_entity.pdbx_description
1 polymer ?
#
loop_
_entity_poly.entity_id
_entity_poly.type
_entity_poly.pdbx_seq_one_letter_code
_entity_poly.pdbx_strand_id
1 'polypeptide(L)'
;MKLSRRDFALLAAAGVAAPWAGPASADVPMAAIVAEGGASEERIEDTRSALDLAINQGCDFIQVNLVPSREGALVARRDNELSVGTDIASRPDFAERKTTKTIDGAEVTGWFAEDFTVAELQSLFCREPHPEFHPQNVKLSGKEPVLTLGDVLQIARAGCVRTARTVGVCVRLMHSAAFQGQGLDMIGRLASDLSTAGYASPAAAAWVQASDPEALKTFGTLSRLRRMLIIEPPDAQTTTATALGDVRAYAEGIAAHQDLLLDPAAAAFPAPTTLALDAHNAGLKVFSRTARPQNQFLPPALRRGDKRPSSYPSQRGDSDKLLVALFADQIDGVSTVLVGDAVKARRAVADAVAKGQSRNRG
;
A
#
# COMPACT_ATOMS: atom_id res chain seq x y z
N MET A 1 -35.23 -37.74 15.54
CA MET A 1 -34.36 -37.67 16.74
C MET A 1 -34.16 -36.18 17.03
N LYS A 2 -34.79 -35.64 18.08
CA LYS A 2 -34.67 -34.20 18.43
C LYS A 2 -33.44 -34.03 19.33
N LEU A 3 -32.41 -33.32 18.86
CA LEU A 3 -31.25 -32.95 19.64
C LEU A 3 -31.66 -32.00 20.77
N SER A 4 -31.21 -32.25 21.99
CA SER A 4 -31.53 -31.44 23.16
C SER A 4 -30.65 -30.20 23.26
N ARG A 5 -31.09 -29.17 24.01
CA ARG A 5 -30.33 -27.94 24.26
C ARG A 5 -28.94 -28.18 24.92
N ARG A 6 -28.70 -29.36 25.47
CA ARG A 6 -27.38 -29.73 26.05
C ARG A 6 -26.37 -30.15 24.98
N ASP A 7 -26.83 -30.63 23.81
CA ASP A 7 -25.94 -31.05 22.72
C ASP A 7 -25.36 -29.86 21.96
N PHE A 8 -25.97 -28.67 22.06
CA PHE A 8 -25.46 -27.43 21.50
C PHE A 8 -24.37 -26.75 22.35
N ALA A 9 -24.28 -27.04 23.64
CA ALA A 9 -23.29 -26.44 24.54
C ALA A 9 -21.92 -27.12 24.50
N LEU A 10 -21.81 -28.33 23.92
CA LEU A 10 -20.56 -29.09 23.81
C LEU A 10 -19.81 -28.86 22.48
N LEU A 11 -20.40 -28.16 21.52
CA LEU A 11 -19.76 -27.80 20.25
C LEU A 11 -19.09 -26.41 20.25
N ALA A 12 -19.23 -25.66 21.34
CA ALA A 12 -18.65 -24.31 21.46
C ALA A 12 -17.31 -24.25 22.20
N ALA A 13 -16.71 -25.39 22.60
CA ALA A 13 -15.53 -25.42 23.48
C ALA A 13 -14.32 -26.18 22.89
N ALA A 14 -14.19 -26.28 21.56
CA ALA A 14 -13.01 -26.87 20.94
C ALA A 14 -12.57 -26.10 19.69
N GLY A 15 -12.76 -24.76 19.69
CA GLY A 15 -12.16 -23.86 18.73
C GLY A 15 -10.80 -23.39 19.24
N VAL A 16 -9.82 -24.28 19.42
CA VAL A 16 -8.43 -23.88 19.32
C VAL A 16 -8.27 -23.44 17.87
N ALA A 17 -8.33 -22.12 17.65
CA ALA A 17 -7.97 -21.55 16.36
C ALA A 17 -6.53 -21.97 16.10
N ALA A 18 -6.34 -22.98 15.26
CA ALA A 18 -5.02 -23.28 14.73
C ALA A 18 -4.47 -21.95 14.18
N PRO A 19 -3.25 -21.57 14.52
CA PRO A 19 -2.66 -20.33 13.99
C PRO A 19 -2.76 -20.44 12.47
N TRP A 20 -3.46 -19.48 11.85
CA TRP A 20 -3.56 -19.44 10.41
C TRP A 20 -2.14 -19.21 9.87
N ALA A 21 -1.55 -20.23 9.25
CA ALA A 21 -0.34 -20.05 8.48
C ALA A 21 -0.71 -19.15 7.32
N GLY A 22 -0.31 -17.87 7.39
CA GLY A 22 -0.55 -16.89 6.33
C GLY A 22 -0.20 -17.48 4.97
N PRO A 23 -0.89 -17.06 3.90
CA PRO A 23 -0.66 -17.65 2.59
C PRO A 23 0.83 -17.56 2.22
N ALA A 24 1.41 -18.68 1.81
CA ALA A 24 2.76 -18.69 1.26
C ALA A 24 2.80 -17.81 0.01
N SER A 25 3.87 -17.02 -0.17
CA SER A 25 4.10 -16.28 -1.41
C SER A 25 4.19 -17.31 -2.54
N ALA A 26 3.20 -17.33 -3.42
CA ALA A 26 3.37 -18.00 -4.71
C ALA A 26 4.46 -17.25 -5.50
N ASP A 27 5.38 -17.95 -6.13
CA ASP A 27 6.23 -17.37 -7.16
C ASP A 27 5.30 -16.81 -8.24
N VAL A 28 5.14 -15.50 -8.27
CA VAL A 28 4.35 -14.81 -9.30
C VAL A 28 5.26 -14.72 -10.53
N PRO A 29 4.98 -15.45 -11.62
CA PRO A 29 5.85 -15.47 -12.80
C PRO A 29 5.94 -14.10 -13.50
N MET A 30 5.13 -13.16 -13.09
CA MET A 30 5.04 -11.78 -13.57
C MET A 30 4.97 -10.81 -12.41
N ALA A 31 5.34 -9.54 -12.66
CA ALA A 31 5.31 -8.48 -11.65
C ALA A 31 3.98 -8.43 -10.90
N ALA A 32 4.05 -8.39 -9.58
CA ALA A 32 2.89 -8.35 -8.72
C ALA A 32 2.14 -7.02 -8.84
N ILE A 33 0.83 -7.04 -8.64
CA ILE A 33 0.00 -5.82 -8.55
C ILE A 33 -0.26 -5.52 -7.08
N VAL A 34 0.22 -4.35 -6.63
CA VAL A 34 0.03 -3.84 -5.27
C VAL A 34 -1.00 -2.71 -5.32
N ALA A 35 -2.14 -2.91 -4.67
CA ALA A 35 -3.25 -1.96 -4.64
C ALA A 35 -3.07 -0.95 -3.51
N GLU A 36 -2.53 0.25 -3.79
CA GLU A 36 -2.29 1.30 -2.80
C GLU A 36 -3.60 1.93 -2.31
N GLY A 37 -3.89 1.77 -1.02
CA GLY A 37 -5.16 2.18 -0.44
C GLY A 37 -6.36 1.39 -0.97
N GLY A 38 -6.10 0.21 -1.59
CA GLY A 38 -7.07 -0.55 -2.35
C GLY A 38 -7.25 -0.04 -3.78
N ALA A 39 -8.44 -0.18 -4.37
CA ALA A 39 -8.82 0.41 -5.66
C ALA A 39 -9.17 1.90 -5.46
N SER A 40 -8.19 2.69 -5.00
CA SER A 40 -8.42 4.05 -4.48
C SER A 40 -8.72 5.09 -5.57
N GLU A 41 -8.54 4.78 -6.84
CA GLU A 41 -9.10 5.60 -7.93
C GLU A 41 -10.65 5.53 -8.00
N GLU A 42 -11.25 4.42 -7.56
CA GLU A 42 -12.70 4.17 -7.68
C GLU A 42 -13.44 4.21 -6.34
N ARG A 43 -12.70 4.15 -5.21
CA ARG A 43 -13.20 4.14 -3.84
C ARG A 43 -12.33 5.03 -2.97
N ILE A 44 -12.82 5.39 -1.78
CA ILE A 44 -12.01 6.11 -0.79
C ILE A 44 -10.89 5.21 -0.31
N GLU A 45 -9.66 5.71 -0.30
CA GLU A 45 -8.48 4.95 0.12
C GLU A 45 -8.61 4.39 1.55
N ASP A 46 -7.97 3.25 1.78
CA ASP A 46 -7.90 2.58 3.08
C ASP A 46 -9.28 2.22 3.68
N THR A 47 -10.35 2.12 2.83
CA THR A 47 -11.67 1.64 3.25
C THR A 47 -11.90 0.17 2.86
N ARG A 48 -12.86 -0.47 3.53
CA ARG A 48 -13.24 -1.86 3.22
C ARG A 48 -13.64 -2.01 1.74
N SER A 49 -14.47 -1.10 1.22
CA SER A 49 -14.92 -1.20 -0.17
C SER A 49 -13.78 -1.02 -1.18
N ALA A 50 -12.76 -0.20 -0.87
CA ALA A 50 -11.58 -0.05 -1.72
C ALA A 50 -10.74 -1.33 -1.74
N LEU A 51 -10.50 -1.93 -0.57
CA LEU A 51 -9.72 -3.16 -0.44
C LEU A 51 -10.45 -4.35 -1.08
N ASP A 52 -11.74 -4.52 -0.82
CA ASP A 52 -12.55 -5.59 -1.41
C ASP A 52 -12.64 -5.45 -2.94
N LEU A 53 -12.78 -4.23 -3.47
CA LEU A 53 -12.80 -3.99 -4.91
C LEU A 53 -11.45 -4.36 -5.54
N ALA A 54 -10.34 -3.95 -4.94
CA ALA A 54 -8.99 -4.30 -5.42
C ALA A 54 -8.78 -5.82 -5.50
N ILE A 55 -9.20 -6.54 -4.47
CA ILE A 55 -9.13 -8.02 -4.42
C ILE A 55 -9.96 -8.63 -5.53
N ASN A 56 -11.19 -8.14 -5.75
CA ASN A 56 -12.09 -8.63 -6.79
C ASN A 56 -11.58 -8.30 -8.19
N GLN A 57 -10.89 -7.17 -8.37
CA GLN A 57 -10.24 -6.79 -9.63
C GLN A 57 -9.00 -7.62 -9.94
N GLY A 58 -8.39 -8.27 -8.94
CA GLY A 58 -7.28 -9.21 -9.14
C GLY A 58 -5.91 -8.70 -8.72
N CYS A 59 -5.80 -7.81 -7.73
CA CYS A 59 -4.52 -7.48 -7.12
C CYS A 59 -3.90 -8.70 -6.43
N ASP A 60 -2.57 -8.70 -6.30
CA ASP A 60 -1.83 -9.71 -5.58
C ASP A 60 -1.60 -9.29 -4.12
N PHE A 61 -1.48 -7.98 -3.87
CA PHE A 61 -1.36 -7.41 -2.53
C PHE A 61 -2.31 -6.22 -2.38
N ILE A 62 -2.98 -6.14 -1.24
CA ILE A 62 -3.59 -4.89 -0.77
C ILE A 62 -2.55 -4.12 0.04
N GLN A 63 -2.43 -2.82 -0.19
CA GLN A 63 -1.54 -1.96 0.58
C GLN A 63 -2.34 -0.95 1.38
N VAL A 64 -1.93 -0.74 2.64
CA VAL A 64 -2.46 0.31 3.52
C VAL A 64 -1.33 1.07 4.19
N ASN A 65 -1.59 2.33 4.48
CA ASN A 65 -0.73 3.17 5.30
C ASN A 65 -1.17 3.07 6.75
N LEU A 66 -0.23 3.07 7.69
CA LEU A 66 -0.52 2.86 9.12
C LEU A 66 0.00 4.01 9.96
N VAL A 67 -0.85 4.47 10.87
CA VAL A 67 -0.50 5.38 11.97
C VAL A 67 -1.03 4.81 13.29
N PRO A 68 -0.43 5.14 14.45
CA PRO A 68 -0.88 4.65 15.75
C PRO A 68 -2.05 5.47 16.30
N SER A 69 -2.91 4.83 17.07
CA SER A 69 -3.83 5.48 18.01
C SER A 69 -3.10 5.86 19.31
N ARG A 70 -3.80 6.53 20.25
CA ARG A 70 -3.29 6.90 21.56
C ARG A 70 -2.78 5.70 22.38
N GLU A 71 -3.43 4.55 22.24
CA GLU A 71 -3.02 3.29 22.88
C GLU A 71 -2.07 2.44 22.02
N GLY A 72 -1.53 2.99 20.93
CA GLY A 72 -0.59 2.31 20.05
C GLY A 72 -1.22 1.28 19.10
N ALA A 73 -2.56 1.16 19.03
CA ALA A 73 -3.20 0.32 18.02
C ALA A 73 -3.05 0.96 16.63
N LEU A 74 -2.75 0.15 15.62
CA LEU A 74 -2.50 0.64 14.26
C LEU A 74 -3.80 0.77 13.48
N VAL A 75 -4.01 1.94 12.88
CA VAL A 75 -5.16 2.23 12.01
C VAL A 75 -4.72 2.55 10.59
N ALA A 76 -5.56 2.20 9.63
CA ALA A 76 -5.29 2.38 8.21
C ALA A 76 -5.56 3.84 7.80
N ARG A 77 -4.52 4.64 7.81
CA ARG A 77 -4.54 6.06 7.42
C ARG A 77 -3.19 6.47 6.82
N ARG A 78 -3.23 7.27 5.75
CA ARG A 78 -2.03 7.85 5.13
C ARG A 78 -1.39 8.88 6.06
N ASP A 79 -2.19 9.81 6.55
CA ASP A 79 -1.75 10.90 7.41
C ASP A 79 -2.30 10.69 8.81
N ASN A 80 -1.53 11.08 9.83
CA ASN A 80 -2.01 11.10 11.21
C ASN A 80 -2.94 12.28 11.47
N GLU A 81 -2.89 13.35 10.67
CA GLU A 81 -3.87 14.43 10.69
C GLU A 81 -5.18 13.96 10.03
N LEU A 82 -6.29 14.08 10.75
CA LEU A 82 -7.55 13.40 10.44
C LEU A 82 -8.56 14.24 9.65
N SER A 83 -8.40 15.59 9.59
CA SER A 83 -9.46 16.49 9.11
C SER A 83 -9.73 16.35 7.61
N VAL A 84 -8.72 16.05 6.81
CA VAL A 84 -8.86 15.92 5.36
C VAL A 84 -9.57 14.64 4.96
N GLY A 85 -9.18 13.54 5.60
CA GLY A 85 -9.64 12.20 5.21
C GLY A 85 -10.73 11.59 6.10
N THR A 86 -11.28 12.34 7.07
CA THR A 86 -12.39 11.90 7.93
C THR A 86 -13.39 13.00 8.18
N ASP A 87 -14.49 12.67 8.86
CA ASP A 87 -15.54 13.62 9.26
C ASP A 87 -15.24 14.35 10.58
N ILE A 88 -14.05 14.21 11.18
CA ILE A 88 -13.70 14.71 12.51
C ILE A 88 -13.94 16.23 12.66
N ALA A 89 -13.63 17.01 11.63
CA ALA A 89 -13.83 18.46 11.64
C ALA A 89 -15.30 18.88 11.78
N SER A 90 -16.25 17.98 11.52
CA SER A 90 -17.70 18.18 11.70
C SER A 90 -18.26 17.53 12.97
N ARG A 91 -17.39 16.98 13.84
CA ARG A 91 -17.77 16.26 15.06
C ARG A 91 -17.63 17.19 16.29
N PRO A 92 -18.76 17.67 16.86
CA PRO A 92 -18.72 18.55 18.03
C PRO A 92 -17.99 17.94 19.23
N ASP A 93 -18.10 16.61 19.40
CA ASP A 93 -17.50 15.87 20.51
C ASP A 93 -15.97 15.99 20.54
N PHE A 94 -15.36 16.31 19.40
CA PHE A 94 -13.90 16.40 19.25
C PHE A 94 -13.38 17.82 19.00
N ALA A 95 -14.25 18.83 18.98
CA ALA A 95 -13.90 20.20 18.61
C ALA A 95 -12.75 20.78 19.48
N GLU A 96 -12.83 20.58 20.80
CA GLU A 96 -11.84 21.07 21.78
C GLU A 96 -10.48 20.35 21.72
N ARG A 97 -10.37 19.26 20.93
CA ARG A 97 -9.15 18.46 20.82
C ARG A 97 -8.29 18.84 19.63
N LYS A 98 -8.68 19.91 18.92
CA LYS A 98 -7.89 20.49 17.83
C LYS A 98 -6.62 21.10 18.42
N THR A 99 -5.46 20.73 17.87
CA THR A 99 -4.15 21.18 18.36
C THR A 99 -3.16 21.42 17.21
N THR A 100 -2.01 22.00 17.52
CA THR A 100 -0.92 22.18 16.54
C THR A 100 0.25 21.30 16.94
N LYS A 101 0.76 20.53 15.99
CA LYS A 101 1.95 19.67 16.14
C LYS A 101 2.95 19.91 15.00
N THR A 102 4.21 19.61 15.27
CA THR A 102 5.24 19.55 14.22
C THR A 102 5.29 18.13 13.65
N ILE A 103 4.97 17.98 12.38
CA ILE A 103 5.01 16.72 11.65
C ILE A 103 6.03 16.87 10.53
N ASP A 104 7.06 16.01 10.53
CA ASP A 104 8.16 16.02 9.55
C ASP A 104 8.75 17.43 9.31
N GLY A 105 8.86 18.22 10.40
CA GLY A 105 9.42 19.57 10.39
C GLY A 105 8.46 20.70 10.01
N ALA A 106 7.19 20.40 9.71
CA ALA A 106 6.15 21.39 9.40
C ALA A 106 5.13 21.52 10.54
N GLU A 107 4.68 22.74 10.86
CA GLU A 107 3.57 22.95 11.79
C GLU A 107 2.24 22.62 11.10
N VAL A 108 1.49 21.70 11.69
CA VAL A 108 0.16 21.27 11.24
C VAL A 108 -0.84 21.46 12.36
N THR A 109 -1.95 22.14 12.07
CA THR A 109 -3.05 22.35 13.02
C THR A 109 -4.25 21.51 12.64
N GLY A 110 -4.65 20.58 13.52
CA GLY A 110 -5.75 19.64 13.23
C GLY A 110 -6.02 18.69 14.39
N TRP A 111 -6.51 17.52 14.07
CA TRP A 111 -6.78 16.41 15.00
C TRP A 111 -5.88 15.24 14.60
N PHE A 112 -5.12 14.72 15.53
CA PHE A 112 -4.09 13.72 15.23
C PHE A 112 -4.48 12.36 15.79
N ALA A 113 -4.32 11.30 14.99
CA ALA A 113 -4.74 9.93 15.30
C ALA A 113 -4.23 9.44 16.66
N GLU A 114 -2.97 9.78 16.99
CA GLU A 114 -2.33 9.41 18.26
C GLU A 114 -2.91 10.12 19.50
N ASP A 115 -3.79 11.08 19.33
CA ASP A 115 -4.51 11.72 20.44
C ASP A 115 -5.85 11.02 20.74
N PHE A 116 -6.31 10.09 19.91
CA PHE A 116 -7.61 9.42 19.98
C PHE A 116 -7.45 7.92 20.25
N THR A 117 -8.39 7.37 21.01
CA THR A 117 -8.50 5.91 21.18
C THR A 117 -8.94 5.25 19.85
N VAL A 118 -8.65 3.96 19.73
CA VAL A 118 -9.12 3.16 18.58
C VAL A 118 -10.66 3.23 18.46
N ALA A 119 -11.39 3.20 19.58
CA ALA A 119 -12.84 3.29 19.57
C ALA A 119 -13.34 4.64 19.04
N GLU A 120 -12.68 5.75 19.42
CA GLU A 120 -12.97 7.09 18.88
C GLU A 120 -12.64 7.15 17.37
N LEU A 121 -11.47 6.63 16.95
CA LEU A 121 -11.08 6.60 15.54
C LEU A 121 -12.06 5.78 14.69
N GLN A 122 -12.50 4.62 15.18
CA GLN A 122 -13.50 3.79 14.49
C GLN A 122 -14.91 4.41 14.48
N SER A 123 -15.17 5.43 15.31
CA SER A 123 -16.42 6.22 15.26
C SER A 123 -16.43 7.26 14.14
N LEU A 124 -15.25 7.54 13.53
CA LEU A 124 -15.12 8.46 12.42
C LEU A 124 -15.42 7.77 11.09
N PHE A 125 -15.99 8.54 10.16
CA PHE A 125 -16.24 8.09 8.80
C PHE A 125 -15.22 8.68 7.84
N CYS A 126 -14.70 7.82 6.95
CA CYS A 126 -13.75 8.21 5.92
C CYS A 126 -14.39 9.16 4.89
N ARG A 127 -13.62 10.14 4.43
CA ARG A 127 -13.94 11.08 3.35
C ARG A 127 -12.91 11.01 2.24
N GLU A 128 -13.30 11.38 1.02
CA GLU A 128 -12.35 11.53 -0.08
C GLU A 128 -11.38 12.67 0.23
N PRO A 129 -10.06 12.38 0.41
CA PRO A 129 -9.10 13.39 0.78
C PRO A 129 -8.70 14.31 -0.38
N HIS A 130 -8.91 13.85 -1.63
CA HIS A 130 -8.48 14.53 -2.85
C HIS A 130 -9.62 14.65 -3.86
N PRO A 131 -10.68 15.42 -3.55
CA PRO A 131 -11.85 15.55 -4.43
C PRO A 131 -11.51 16.12 -5.80
N GLU A 132 -10.40 16.87 -5.93
CA GLU A 132 -9.89 17.38 -7.19
C GLU A 132 -9.36 16.27 -8.13
N PHE A 133 -8.96 15.11 -7.57
CA PHE A 133 -8.51 13.95 -8.33
C PHE A 133 -9.61 12.91 -8.49
N HIS A 134 -10.44 12.74 -7.46
CA HIS A 134 -11.46 11.69 -7.39
C HIS A 134 -12.85 12.27 -7.12
N PRO A 135 -13.38 13.20 -7.94
CA PRO A 135 -14.68 13.82 -7.69
C PRO A 135 -15.82 12.81 -7.61
N GLN A 136 -15.69 11.66 -8.28
CA GLN A 136 -16.66 10.55 -8.23
C GLN A 136 -16.71 9.85 -6.87
N ASN A 137 -15.65 9.93 -6.06
CA ASN A 137 -15.58 9.30 -4.75
C ASN A 137 -16.23 10.16 -3.65
N VAL A 138 -16.42 11.45 -3.86
CA VAL A 138 -17.03 12.37 -2.88
C VAL A 138 -18.38 11.86 -2.37
N LYS A 139 -19.21 11.27 -3.23
CA LYS A 139 -20.49 10.66 -2.88
C LYS A 139 -20.38 9.43 -1.95
N LEU A 140 -19.18 8.88 -1.79
CA LEU A 140 -18.89 7.76 -0.90
C LEU A 140 -18.47 8.22 0.50
N SER A 141 -18.13 9.51 0.66
CA SER A 141 -17.74 10.10 1.94
C SER A 141 -18.80 9.90 3.01
N GLY A 142 -18.36 9.63 4.24
CA GLY A 142 -19.25 9.47 5.39
C GLY A 142 -19.95 8.11 5.47
N LYS A 143 -19.52 7.10 4.72
CA LYS A 143 -20.21 5.79 4.66
C LYS A 143 -19.45 4.66 5.34
N GLU A 144 -18.15 4.76 5.45
CA GLU A 144 -17.31 3.69 5.98
C GLU A 144 -16.42 4.19 7.11
N PRO A 145 -16.28 3.43 8.22
CA PRO A 145 -15.44 3.81 9.34
C PRO A 145 -13.95 3.65 9.01
N VAL A 146 -13.11 4.27 9.84
CA VAL A 146 -11.67 4.03 9.85
C VAL A 146 -11.39 2.57 10.22
N LEU A 147 -10.54 1.89 9.45
CA LEU A 147 -10.16 0.50 9.68
C LEU A 147 -8.95 0.42 10.60
N THR A 148 -8.91 -0.63 11.44
CA THR A 148 -7.69 -1.07 12.12
C THR A 148 -6.86 -1.98 11.22
N LEU A 149 -5.58 -2.19 11.55
CA LEU A 149 -4.77 -3.23 10.90
C LEU A 149 -5.44 -4.61 11.01
N GLY A 150 -6.07 -4.91 12.15
CA GLY A 150 -6.81 -6.16 12.33
C GLY A 150 -7.94 -6.34 11.31
N ASP A 151 -8.69 -5.28 11.02
CA ASP A 151 -9.73 -5.31 9.98
C ASP A 151 -9.15 -5.57 8.59
N VAL A 152 -8.03 -4.91 8.26
CA VAL A 152 -7.32 -5.10 6.97
C VAL A 152 -6.86 -6.55 6.80
N LEU A 153 -6.27 -7.14 7.83
CA LEU A 153 -5.82 -8.53 7.81
C LEU A 153 -7.00 -9.53 7.66
N GLN A 154 -8.14 -9.23 8.27
CA GLN A 154 -9.37 -10.00 8.08
C GLN A 154 -9.92 -9.87 6.65
N ILE A 155 -9.90 -8.68 6.06
CA ILE A 155 -10.32 -8.45 4.66
C ILE A 155 -9.43 -9.26 3.70
N ALA A 156 -8.10 -9.22 3.87
CA ALA A 156 -7.17 -10.01 3.05
C ALA A 156 -7.48 -11.52 3.15
N ARG A 157 -7.69 -12.02 4.38
CA ARG A 157 -8.02 -13.43 4.64
C ARG A 157 -9.35 -13.83 3.99
N ALA A 158 -10.40 -13.02 4.17
CA ALA A 158 -11.68 -13.24 3.53
C ALA A 158 -11.57 -13.20 2.00
N GLY A 159 -10.73 -12.31 1.48
CA GLY A 159 -10.41 -12.20 0.07
C GLY A 159 -9.76 -13.48 -0.50
N CYS A 160 -8.82 -14.08 0.23
CA CYS A 160 -8.23 -15.37 -0.16
C CYS A 160 -9.28 -16.45 -0.32
N VAL A 161 -10.19 -16.57 0.66
CA VAL A 161 -11.28 -17.57 0.62
C VAL A 161 -12.23 -17.28 -0.54
N ARG A 162 -12.68 -16.05 -0.68
CA ARG A 162 -13.66 -15.63 -1.70
C ARG A 162 -13.16 -15.84 -3.13
N THR A 163 -11.87 -15.56 -3.38
CA THR A 163 -11.31 -15.59 -4.73
C THR A 163 -10.54 -16.88 -5.05
N ALA A 164 -10.36 -17.77 -4.06
CA ALA A 164 -9.49 -18.95 -4.15
C ALA A 164 -8.06 -18.62 -4.62
N ARG A 165 -7.57 -17.41 -4.32
CA ARG A 165 -6.22 -16.91 -4.64
C ARG A 165 -5.53 -16.44 -3.38
N THR A 166 -4.20 -16.46 -3.38
CA THR A 166 -3.42 -15.76 -2.36
C THR A 166 -3.58 -14.25 -2.54
N VAL A 167 -4.06 -13.57 -1.50
CA VAL A 167 -4.08 -12.11 -1.39
C VAL A 167 -3.12 -11.73 -0.27
N GLY A 168 -2.03 -11.09 -0.63
CA GLY A 168 -1.03 -10.62 0.32
C GLY A 168 -1.37 -9.24 0.91
N VAL A 169 -0.59 -8.86 1.90
CA VAL A 169 -0.68 -7.53 2.52
C VAL A 169 0.66 -6.80 2.37
N CYS A 170 0.59 -5.52 2.06
CA CYS A 170 1.71 -4.60 2.05
C CYS A 170 1.39 -3.47 3.03
N VAL A 171 2.11 -3.36 4.13
CA VAL A 171 1.82 -2.37 5.17
C VAL A 171 2.93 -1.33 5.21
N ARG A 172 2.54 -0.06 5.18
CA ARG A 172 3.49 1.05 5.20
C ARG A 172 3.44 1.76 6.54
N LEU A 173 4.60 1.85 7.19
CA LEU A 173 4.78 2.66 8.39
C LEU A 173 4.89 4.14 8.00
N MET A 174 3.98 4.96 8.51
CA MET A 174 4.00 6.42 8.30
C MET A 174 4.61 7.09 9.53
N HIS A 175 5.45 8.12 9.32
CA HIS A 175 6.02 8.98 10.38
C HIS A 175 6.64 8.21 11.56
N SER A 176 7.24 7.02 11.32
CA SER A 176 7.72 6.11 12.38
C SER A 176 8.69 6.75 13.38
N ALA A 177 9.62 7.59 12.89
CA ALA A 177 10.57 8.31 13.73
C ALA A 177 9.87 9.32 14.67
N ALA A 178 8.85 10.03 14.17
CA ALA A 178 8.09 10.98 14.99
C ALA A 178 7.32 10.30 16.12
N PHE A 179 6.70 9.15 15.84
CA PHE A 179 5.96 8.39 16.85
C PHE A 179 6.87 7.73 17.89
N GLN A 180 8.04 7.24 17.45
CA GLN A 180 9.04 6.73 18.38
C GLN A 180 9.50 7.81 19.38
N GLY A 181 9.70 9.04 18.90
CA GLY A 181 10.01 10.20 19.73
C GLY A 181 8.92 10.55 20.74
N GLN A 182 7.68 10.16 20.49
CA GLN A 182 6.53 10.32 21.40
C GLN A 182 6.30 9.11 22.33
N GLY A 183 7.15 8.08 22.25
CA GLY A 183 7.01 6.86 23.05
C GLY A 183 5.94 5.87 22.50
N LEU A 184 5.48 6.05 21.28
CA LEU A 184 4.55 5.14 20.62
C LEU A 184 5.32 4.11 19.77
N ASP A 185 5.46 2.89 20.28
CA ASP A 185 6.14 1.78 19.59
C ASP A 185 5.26 1.15 18.52
N MET A 186 5.07 1.86 17.40
CA MET A 186 4.32 1.33 16.27
C MET A 186 5.03 0.16 15.57
N ILE A 187 6.36 0.08 15.66
CA ILE A 187 7.16 -0.98 15.00
C ILE A 187 6.98 -2.30 15.73
N GLY A 188 7.16 -2.31 17.07
CA GLY A 188 6.92 -3.49 17.90
C GLY A 188 5.46 -3.93 17.83
N ARG A 189 4.53 -2.99 17.83
CA ARG A 189 3.10 -3.27 17.67
C ARG A 189 2.82 -3.95 16.32
N LEU A 190 3.36 -3.43 15.21
CA LEU A 190 3.21 -4.04 13.88
C LEU A 190 3.75 -5.47 13.84
N ALA A 191 4.95 -5.68 14.38
CA ALA A 191 5.57 -7.01 14.41
C ALA A 191 4.71 -8.02 15.19
N SER A 192 4.16 -7.61 16.34
CA SER A 192 3.26 -8.42 17.16
C SER A 192 1.94 -8.74 16.46
N ASP A 193 1.27 -7.72 15.89
CA ASP A 193 -0.02 -7.87 15.23
C ASP A 193 0.09 -8.79 14.00
N LEU A 194 1.13 -8.61 13.17
CA LEU A 194 1.38 -9.47 11.99
C LEU A 194 1.70 -10.91 12.41
N SER A 195 2.53 -11.11 13.44
CA SER A 195 2.85 -12.44 13.96
C SER A 195 1.62 -13.15 14.49
N THR A 196 0.79 -12.47 15.28
CA THR A 196 -0.48 -12.99 15.81
C THR A 196 -1.45 -13.36 14.70
N ALA A 197 -1.45 -12.62 13.60
CA ALA A 197 -2.25 -12.93 12.41
C ALA A 197 -1.63 -14.03 11.52
N GLY A 198 -0.50 -14.65 11.92
CA GLY A 198 0.14 -15.74 11.18
C GLY A 198 1.12 -15.30 10.09
N TYR A 199 1.43 -14.01 9.98
CA TYR A 199 2.49 -13.50 9.10
C TYR A 199 3.81 -13.46 9.89
N ALA A 200 4.54 -14.58 9.94
CA ALA A 200 5.74 -14.73 10.79
C ALA A 200 6.99 -15.17 10.02
N SER A 201 6.89 -15.49 8.73
CA SER A 201 8.02 -16.00 7.95
C SER A 201 8.28 -15.20 6.68
N PRO A 202 9.51 -15.25 6.12
CA PRO A 202 9.81 -14.60 4.83
C PRO A 202 8.97 -15.11 3.66
N ALA A 203 8.41 -16.33 3.77
CA ALA A 203 7.54 -16.92 2.76
C ALA A 203 6.08 -16.42 2.87
N ALA A 204 5.71 -15.72 3.94
CA ALA A 204 4.37 -15.15 4.05
C ALA A 204 4.13 -14.11 2.93
N ALA A 205 2.89 -14.05 2.46
CA ALA A 205 2.49 -13.06 1.46
C ALA A 205 2.32 -11.68 2.12
N ALA A 206 3.41 -11.16 2.69
CA ALA A 206 3.44 -9.89 3.40
C ALA A 206 4.73 -9.11 3.11
N TRP A 207 4.58 -7.77 3.01
CA TRP A 207 5.68 -6.81 2.93
C TRP A 207 5.47 -5.68 3.93
N VAL A 208 6.55 -5.25 4.57
CA VAL A 208 6.57 -4.04 5.40
C VAL A 208 7.36 -2.97 4.69
N GLN A 209 6.79 -1.78 4.53
CA GLN A 209 7.40 -0.65 3.85
C GLN A 209 7.63 0.51 4.81
N ALA A 210 8.76 1.19 4.66
CA ALA A 210 9.04 2.48 5.27
C ALA A 210 9.99 3.29 4.39
N SER A 211 9.95 4.61 4.51
CA SER A 211 10.97 5.52 3.98
C SER A 211 12.14 5.72 4.94
N ASP A 212 11.95 5.37 6.23
CA ASP A 212 12.97 5.43 7.26
C ASP A 212 13.74 4.09 7.35
N PRO A 213 15.05 4.06 7.01
CA PRO A 213 15.85 2.84 7.12
C PRO A 213 15.92 2.29 8.56
N GLU A 214 15.92 3.16 9.59
CA GLU A 214 16.01 2.72 11.00
C GLU A 214 14.75 1.97 11.42
N ALA A 215 13.57 2.37 10.92
CA ALA A 215 12.34 1.63 11.14
C ALA A 215 12.42 0.21 10.58
N LEU A 216 12.99 0.03 9.37
CA LEU A 216 13.15 -1.28 8.74
C LEU A 216 14.21 -2.13 9.48
N LYS A 217 15.32 -1.54 9.92
CA LYS A 217 16.34 -2.22 10.74
C LYS A 217 15.73 -2.71 12.04
N THR A 218 15.03 -1.81 12.77
CA THR A 218 14.34 -2.15 14.02
C THR A 218 13.32 -3.26 13.81
N PHE A 219 12.46 -3.14 12.77
CA PHE A 219 11.50 -4.19 12.45
C PHE A 219 12.19 -5.54 12.18
N GLY A 220 13.34 -5.52 11.50
CA GLY A 220 14.16 -6.71 11.20
C GLY A 220 14.70 -7.44 12.43
N THR A 221 14.84 -6.77 13.58
CA THR A 221 15.19 -7.43 14.85
C THR A 221 14.03 -8.18 15.50
N LEU A 222 12.79 -7.79 15.15
CA LEU A 222 11.55 -8.29 15.74
C LEU A 222 10.84 -9.33 14.86
N SER A 223 11.06 -9.27 13.54
CA SER A 223 10.33 -10.09 12.57
C SER A 223 11.23 -10.49 11.39
N ARG A 224 10.95 -11.66 10.83
CA ARG A 224 11.61 -12.17 9.60
C ARG A 224 10.83 -11.86 8.33
N LEU A 225 9.76 -11.09 8.41
CA LEU A 225 9.00 -10.65 7.24
C LEU A 225 9.84 -9.78 6.31
N ARG A 226 9.52 -9.85 5.03
CA ARG A 226 10.21 -9.07 4.00
C ARG A 226 9.96 -7.58 4.19
N ARG A 227 11.02 -6.80 4.04
CA ARG A 227 11.04 -5.34 4.21
C ARG A 227 11.41 -4.66 2.89
N MET A 228 10.86 -3.50 2.67
CA MET A 228 11.02 -2.76 1.45
C MET A 228 11.29 -1.29 1.77
N LEU A 229 12.44 -0.78 1.34
CA LEU A 229 12.78 0.64 1.47
C LEU A 229 12.04 1.43 0.37
N ILE A 230 11.38 2.50 0.77
CA ILE A 230 10.77 3.45 -0.15
C ILE A 230 11.81 4.47 -0.60
N ILE A 231 11.95 4.67 -1.92
CA ILE A 231 12.87 5.62 -2.52
C ILE A 231 12.09 6.62 -3.37
N GLU A 232 12.21 7.90 -3.03
CA GLU A 232 11.56 9.02 -3.73
C GLU A 232 12.61 9.95 -4.35
N PRO A 233 12.35 10.62 -5.48
CA PRO A 233 13.19 11.69 -5.95
C PRO A 233 13.27 12.86 -4.93
N PRO A 234 14.38 13.57 -4.79
CA PRO A 234 15.59 13.46 -5.61
C PRO A 234 16.69 12.56 -5.05
N ASP A 235 16.35 11.52 -4.26
CA ASP A 235 17.34 10.66 -3.60
C ASP A 235 18.11 9.78 -4.59
N ALA A 236 18.96 10.44 -5.41
CA ALA A 236 19.84 9.75 -6.33
C ALA A 236 20.99 8.97 -5.62
N GLN A 237 21.28 9.28 -4.35
CA GLN A 237 22.36 8.61 -3.63
C GLN A 237 21.99 7.18 -3.27
N THR A 238 20.75 6.95 -2.87
CA THR A 238 20.24 5.61 -2.52
C THR A 238 20.11 4.70 -3.76
N THR A 239 20.20 5.23 -4.97
CA THR A 239 20.10 4.44 -6.23
C THR A 239 21.44 3.96 -6.76
N THR A 240 22.56 4.32 -6.14
CA THR A 240 23.89 3.83 -6.55
C THR A 240 24.06 2.34 -6.20
N ALA A 241 24.87 1.62 -6.96
CA ALA A 241 25.15 0.19 -6.71
C ALA A 241 25.66 -0.07 -5.27
N THR A 242 26.51 0.81 -4.73
CA THR A 242 27.01 0.71 -3.35
C THR A 242 25.89 0.87 -2.34
N ALA A 243 25.07 1.91 -2.48
CA ALA A 243 23.94 2.17 -1.58
C ALA A 243 22.87 1.05 -1.64
N LEU A 244 22.63 0.46 -2.82
CA LEU A 244 21.74 -0.70 -2.96
C LEU A 244 22.30 -1.93 -2.23
N GLY A 245 23.62 -2.12 -2.24
CA GLY A 245 24.29 -3.15 -1.43
C GLY A 245 24.07 -2.93 0.07
N ASP A 246 24.12 -1.67 0.54
CA ASP A 246 23.84 -1.33 1.94
C ASP A 246 22.36 -1.55 2.29
N VAL A 247 21.44 -1.20 1.39
CA VAL A 247 19.99 -1.47 1.56
C VAL A 247 19.73 -2.96 1.76
N ARG A 248 20.44 -3.82 0.99
CA ARG A 248 20.28 -5.28 1.09
C ARG A 248 20.60 -5.84 2.48
N ALA A 249 21.38 -5.14 3.28
CA ALA A 249 21.69 -5.56 4.65
C ALA A 249 20.46 -5.50 5.60
N TYR A 250 19.45 -4.69 5.28
CA TYR A 250 18.27 -4.49 6.16
C TYR A 250 16.92 -4.57 5.45
N ALA A 251 16.90 -4.74 4.13
CA ALA A 251 15.66 -4.90 3.35
C ALA A 251 15.82 -5.94 2.25
N GLU A 252 14.74 -6.57 1.85
CA GLU A 252 14.66 -7.55 0.78
C GLU A 252 14.22 -6.93 -0.56
N GLY A 253 13.82 -5.65 -0.55
CA GLY A 253 13.39 -4.95 -1.76
C GLY A 253 13.40 -3.43 -1.61
N ILE A 254 13.18 -2.77 -2.72
CA ILE A 254 12.94 -1.33 -2.82
C ILE A 254 11.59 -1.06 -3.46
N ALA A 255 10.93 0.03 -3.03
CA ALA A 255 9.76 0.59 -3.69
C ALA A 255 10.16 1.97 -4.24
N ALA A 256 10.55 2.01 -5.50
CA ALA A 256 11.09 3.21 -6.14
C ALA A 256 10.00 4.00 -6.86
N HIS A 257 10.07 5.34 -6.79
CA HIS A 257 9.23 6.18 -7.62
C HIS A 257 9.43 5.84 -9.11
N GLN A 258 8.37 5.88 -9.88
CA GLN A 258 8.40 5.51 -11.30
C GLN A 258 9.45 6.28 -12.11
N ASP A 259 9.72 7.54 -11.76
CA ASP A 259 10.71 8.39 -12.45
C ASP A 259 12.17 7.99 -12.16
N LEU A 260 12.40 7.11 -11.19
CA LEU A 260 13.70 6.49 -10.94
C LEU A 260 13.87 5.20 -11.75
N LEU A 261 12.77 4.56 -12.16
CA LEU A 261 12.75 3.34 -12.96
C LEU A 261 12.70 3.64 -14.47
N LEU A 262 11.91 4.65 -14.83
CA LEU A 262 11.71 5.11 -16.23
C LEU A 262 12.12 6.57 -16.31
N ASP A 263 13.07 6.92 -17.17
CA ASP A 263 13.51 8.32 -17.35
C ASP A 263 12.35 9.18 -17.89
N PRO A 264 11.79 10.11 -17.09
CA PRO A 264 10.65 10.91 -17.50
C PRO A 264 11.01 11.97 -18.56
N ALA A 265 12.31 12.28 -18.71
CA ALA A 265 12.83 13.28 -19.65
C ALA A 265 13.31 12.66 -20.98
N ALA A 266 13.28 11.35 -21.11
CA ALA A 266 13.75 10.69 -22.32
C ALA A 266 12.98 11.15 -23.56
N ALA A 267 13.68 11.35 -24.66
CA ALA A 267 13.10 11.77 -25.95
C ALA A 267 12.12 10.71 -26.49
N ALA A 268 12.36 9.45 -26.21
CA ALA A 268 11.46 8.34 -26.54
C ALA A 268 11.05 7.63 -25.24
N PHE A 269 9.82 7.81 -24.82
CA PHE A 269 9.25 7.12 -23.67
C PHE A 269 8.57 5.80 -24.12
N PRO A 270 8.70 4.69 -23.38
CA PRO A 270 9.44 4.53 -22.13
C PRO A 270 10.96 4.33 -22.34
N ALA A 271 11.77 4.87 -21.45
CA ALA A 271 13.20 4.62 -21.40
C ALA A 271 13.57 4.09 -19.99
N PRO A 272 13.72 2.79 -19.81
CA PRO A 272 14.16 2.21 -18.56
C PRO A 272 15.52 2.77 -18.13
N THR A 273 15.70 3.01 -16.82
CA THR A 273 17.00 3.31 -16.20
C THR A 273 17.72 2.00 -15.85
N THR A 274 18.91 2.09 -15.30
CA THR A 274 19.63 0.90 -14.80
C THR A 274 19.17 0.44 -13.43
N LEU A 275 18.32 1.23 -12.72
CA LEU A 275 18.01 0.98 -11.31
C LEU A 275 17.44 -0.43 -11.04
N ALA A 276 16.53 -0.90 -11.88
CA ALA A 276 15.96 -2.25 -11.70
C ALA A 276 17.04 -3.33 -11.79
N LEU A 277 17.91 -3.24 -12.80
CA LEU A 277 19.03 -4.18 -12.99
C LEU A 277 20.04 -4.10 -11.84
N ASP A 278 20.41 -2.89 -11.41
CA ASP A 278 21.39 -2.68 -10.34
C ASP A 278 20.86 -3.19 -9.00
N ALA A 279 19.57 -2.99 -8.72
CA ALA A 279 18.92 -3.51 -7.52
C ALA A 279 18.83 -5.05 -7.55
N HIS A 280 18.48 -5.65 -8.67
CA HIS A 280 18.51 -7.11 -8.83
C HIS A 280 19.92 -7.69 -8.66
N ASN A 281 20.95 -7.02 -9.20
CA ASN A 281 22.35 -7.41 -9.00
C ASN A 281 22.77 -7.34 -7.51
N ALA A 282 22.20 -6.41 -6.74
CA ALA A 282 22.36 -6.33 -5.29
C ALA A 282 21.49 -7.35 -4.52
N GLY A 283 20.66 -8.16 -5.20
CA GLY A 283 19.77 -9.14 -4.59
C GLY A 283 18.49 -8.57 -4.00
N LEU A 284 18.10 -7.37 -4.42
CA LEU A 284 16.86 -6.69 -4.01
C LEU A 284 15.73 -6.95 -5.00
N LYS A 285 14.50 -7.11 -4.50
CA LYS A 285 13.29 -7.03 -5.30
C LYS A 285 12.92 -5.57 -5.59
N VAL A 286 12.37 -5.31 -6.76
CA VAL A 286 12.05 -3.96 -7.23
C VAL A 286 10.56 -3.79 -7.44
N PHE A 287 9.96 -2.82 -6.74
CA PHE A 287 8.57 -2.43 -6.91
C PHE A 287 8.51 -0.98 -7.36
N SER A 288 7.64 -0.67 -8.31
CA SER A 288 7.36 0.74 -8.63
C SER A 288 6.42 1.34 -7.58
N ARG A 289 6.57 2.63 -7.34
CA ARG A 289 5.59 3.47 -6.62
C ARG A 289 4.95 4.42 -7.60
N THR A 290 3.90 4.93 -7.28
CA THR A 290 2.48 4.56 -7.35
C THR A 290 1.99 5.08 -8.67
N ALA A 291 1.68 4.21 -9.60
CA ALA A 291 1.09 4.60 -10.87
C ALA A 291 -0.31 5.19 -10.65
N ARG A 292 -0.48 6.45 -11.06
CA ARG A 292 -1.71 7.24 -10.95
C ARG A 292 -2.08 7.83 -12.32
N PRO A 293 -3.37 8.09 -12.60
CA PRO A 293 -3.78 8.53 -13.94
C PRO A 293 -3.70 10.02 -14.19
N GLN A 294 -3.56 10.86 -13.14
CA GLN A 294 -3.63 12.30 -13.29
C GLN A 294 -2.32 12.86 -13.85
N ASN A 295 -2.42 13.87 -14.72
CA ASN A 295 -1.30 14.46 -15.44
C ASN A 295 -0.11 14.87 -14.55
N GLN A 296 -0.38 15.38 -13.34
CA GLN A 296 0.69 15.79 -12.44
C GLN A 296 1.60 14.63 -11.99
N PHE A 297 1.08 13.39 -11.98
CA PHE A 297 1.82 12.19 -11.60
C PHE A 297 2.40 11.43 -12.79
N LEU A 298 2.09 11.87 -14.01
CA LEU A 298 2.55 11.19 -15.22
C LEU A 298 3.80 11.87 -15.80
N PRO A 299 4.71 11.09 -16.41
CA PRO A 299 5.77 11.61 -17.26
C PRO A 299 5.21 12.55 -18.32
N PRO A 300 5.95 13.61 -18.72
CA PRO A 300 5.46 14.61 -19.67
C PRO A 300 4.90 14.04 -20.98
N ALA A 301 5.52 12.97 -21.51
CA ALA A 301 5.11 12.30 -22.74
C ALA A 301 3.70 11.64 -22.67
N LEU A 302 3.24 11.33 -21.47
CA LEU A 302 1.94 10.65 -21.24
C LEU A 302 0.83 11.60 -20.82
N ARG A 303 1.13 12.89 -20.60
CA ARG A 303 0.12 13.89 -20.22
C ARG A 303 -0.78 14.23 -21.38
N ARG A 304 -2.08 14.47 -21.11
CA ARG A 304 -3.10 14.75 -22.12
C ARG A 304 -3.91 15.99 -21.75
N GLY A 305 -4.53 16.59 -22.77
CA GLY A 305 -5.40 17.76 -22.59
C GLY A 305 -4.70 19.10 -22.77
N ASP A 306 -5.49 20.17 -22.67
CA ASP A 306 -5.01 21.55 -22.74
C ASP A 306 -4.34 21.94 -21.40
N LYS A 307 -3.13 22.47 -21.46
CA LYS A 307 -2.34 22.89 -20.31
C LYS A 307 -2.84 24.18 -19.64
N ARG A 308 -3.69 24.95 -20.31
CA ARG A 308 -4.16 26.27 -19.83
C ARG A 308 -5.11 26.21 -18.63
N PRO A 309 -6.10 25.31 -18.57
CA PRO A 309 -7.00 25.25 -17.40
C PRO A 309 -6.26 24.85 -16.12
N SER A 310 -6.64 25.47 -14.99
CA SER A 310 -6.14 25.10 -13.66
C SER A 310 -6.39 23.64 -13.30
N SER A 311 -7.41 23.00 -13.91
CA SER A 311 -7.70 21.59 -13.75
C SER A 311 -6.75 20.64 -14.51
N TYR A 312 -5.83 21.15 -15.33
CA TYR A 312 -4.92 20.31 -16.12
C TYR A 312 -4.12 19.29 -15.28
N PRO A 313 -3.59 19.63 -14.09
CA PRO A 313 -2.86 18.69 -13.26
C PRO A 313 -3.70 17.48 -12.83
N SER A 314 -5.01 17.67 -12.59
CA SER A 314 -5.93 16.60 -12.17
C SER A 314 -6.59 15.85 -13.33
N GLN A 315 -6.44 16.31 -14.59
CA GLN A 315 -6.93 15.57 -15.75
C GLN A 315 -6.17 14.26 -15.94
N ARG A 316 -6.87 13.26 -16.47
CA ARG A 316 -6.27 11.94 -16.74
C ARG A 316 -5.45 11.97 -18.03
N GLY A 317 -4.25 11.37 -17.98
CA GLY A 317 -3.42 11.12 -19.14
C GLY A 317 -3.36 9.63 -19.51
N ASP A 318 -2.36 9.22 -20.27
CA ASP A 318 -2.16 7.85 -20.79
C ASP A 318 -1.53 6.93 -19.72
N SER A 319 -2.18 6.75 -18.58
CA SER A 319 -1.68 5.90 -17.47
C SER A 319 -1.60 4.41 -17.84
N ASP A 320 -2.39 3.95 -18.78
CA ASP A 320 -2.30 2.60 -19.35
C ASP A 320 -0.93 2.33 -20.01
N LYS A 321 -0.38 3.31 -20.72
CA LYS A 321 0.96 3.21 -21.30
C LYS A 321 2.05 3.18 -20.23
N LEU A 322 1.89 3.94 -19.13
CA LEU A 322 2.78 3.87 -18.00
C LEU A 322 2.78 2.47 -17.38
N LEU A 323 1.59 1.91 -17.14
CA LEU A 323 1.45 0.56 -16.58
C LEU A 323 2.11 -0.50 -17.47
N VAL A 324 1.88 -0.43 -18.79
CA VAL A 324 2.54 -1.34 -19.75
C VAL A 324 4.06 -1.18 -19.69
N ALA A 325 4.59 0.04 -19.63
CA ALA A 325 6.02 0.30 -19.53
C ALA A 325 6.62 -0.29 -18.25
N LEU A 326 5.97 -0.09 -17.10
CA LEU A 326 6.42 -0.63 -15.81
C LEU A 326 6.42 -2.17 -15.81
N PHE A 327 5.37 -2.82 -16.35
CA PHE A 327 5.34 -4.29 -16.44
C PHE A 327 6.37 -4.85 -17.43
N ALA A 328 6.78 -4.06 -18.43
CA ALA A 328 7.81 -4.46 -19.40
C ALA A 328 9.24 -4.26 -18.85
N ASP A 329 9.44 -3.48 -17.81
CA ASP A 329 10.75 -3.12 -17.23
C ASP A 329 11.35 -4.22 -16.32
N GLN A 330 10.79 -5.44 -16.33
CA GLN A 330 11.28 -6.59 -15.55
C GLN A 330 11.35 -6.33 -14.02
N ILE A 331 10.54 -5.43 -13.48
CA ILE A 331 10.40 -5.22 -12.04
C ILE A 331 9.53 -6.31 -11.40
N ASP A 332 9.63 -6.47 -10.08
CA ASP A 332 8.91 -7.53 -9.34
C ASP A 332 7.48 -7.14 -8.96
N GLY A 333 7.14 -5.84 -8.99
CA GLY A 333 5.79 -5.40 -8.69
C GLY A 333 5.49 -3.96 -9.10
N VAL A 334 4.22 -3.71 -9.38
CA VAL A 334 3.67 -2.40 -9.71
C VAL A 334 2.67 -1.99 -8.64
N SER A 335 2.98 -0.91 -7.91
CA SER A 335 2.04 -0.29 -6.99
C SER A 335 1.17 0.72 -7.75
N THR A 336 -0.14 0.65 -7.58
CA THR A 336 -1.09 1.46 -8.33
C THR A 336 -2.41 1.66 -7.61
N VAL A 337 -3.09 2.75 -7.93
CA VAL A 337 -4.49 3.01 -7.58
C VAL A 337 -5.46 2.45 -8.65
N LEU A 338 -4.93 2.05 -9.82
CA LEU A 338 -5.64 1.60 -11.03
C LEU A 338 -5.59 0.08 -11.18
N VAL A 339 -6.12 -0.66 -10.21
CA VAL A 339 -5.95 -2.13 -10.15
C VAL A 339 -6.48 -2.84 -11.39
N GLY A 340 -7.69 -2.50 -11.84
CA GLY A 340 -8.30 -3.11 -13.03
C GLY A 340 -7.50 -2.87 -14.32
N ASP A 341 -6.92 -1.68 -14.48
CA ASP A 341 -6.10 -1.34 -15.65
C ASP A 341 -4.71 -2.00 -15.54
N ALA A 342 -4.15 -2.11 -14.33
CA ALA A 342 -2.90 -2.86 -14.11
C ALA A 342 -3.04 -4.35 -14.47
N VAL A 343 -4.15 -4.97 -14.13
CA VAL A 343 -4.43 -6.38 -14.52
C VAL A 343 -4.48 -6.52 -16.05
N LYS A 344 -5.13 -5.58 -16.76
CA LYS A 344 -5.15 -5.58 -18.24
C LYS A 344 -3.75 -5.37 -18.83
N ALA A 345 -2.98 -4.39 -18.31
CA ALA A 345 -1.64 -4.10 -18.77
C ALA A 345 -0.68 -5.29 -18.56
N ARG A 346 -0.70 -5.89 -17.37
CA ARG A 346 0.08 -7.10 -17.05
C ARG A 346 -0.21 -8.24 -18.04
N ARG A 347 -1.49 -8.49 -18.33
CA ARG A 347 -1.90 -9.52 -19.28
C ARG A 347 -1.42 -9.20 -20.70
N ALA A 348 -1.54 -7.95 -21.13
CA ALA A 348 -1.08 -7.55 -22.47
C ALA A 348 0.43 -7.76 -22.65
N VAL A 349 1.23 -7.44 -21.64
CA VAL A 349 2.68 -7.69 -21.63
C VAL A 349 2.98 -9.20 -21.68
N ALA A 350 2.28 -10.01 -20.87
CA ALA A 350 2.43 -11.47 -20.87
C ALA A 350 2.16 -12.06 -22.26
N ASP A 351 1.05 -11.67 -22.88
CA ASP A 351 0.65 -12.15 -24.20
C ASP A 351 1.68 -11.74 -25.30
N ALA A 352 2.27 -10.55 -25.17
CA ALA A 352 3.31 -10.08 -26.08
C ALA A 352 4.61 -10.89 -25.94
N VAL A 353 5.04 -11.17 -24.72
CA VAL A 353 6.23 -12.00 -24.42
C VAL A 353 6.03 -13.43 -24.96
N ALA A 354 4.88 -14.04 -24.71
CA ALA A 354 4.57 -15.39 -25.20
C ALA A 354 4.59 -15.48 -26.72
N LYS A 355 4.03 -14.49 -27.43
CA LYS A 355 4.07 -14.40 -28.90
C LYS A 355 5.48 -14.19 -29.45
N GLY A 356 6.32 -13.40 -28.77
CA GLY A 356 7.71 -13.20 -29.17
C GLY A 356 8.53 -14.50 -29.07
N GLN A 357 8.35 -15.25 -27.97
CA GLN A 357 9.01 -16.54 -27.77
C GLN A 357 8.59 -17.61 -28.79
N SER A 358 7.32 -17.63 -29.21
CA SER A 358 6.83 -18.58 -30.22
C SER A 358 7.42 -18.32 -31.60
N ARG A 359 7.64 -17.04 -31.98
CA ARG A 359 8.25 -16.65 -33.26
C ARG A 359 9.75 -16.99 -33.35
N ASN A 360 10.47 -17.06 -32.23
CA ASN A 360 11.88 -17.39 -32.19
C ASN A 360 12.16 -18.91 -32.14
N ARG A 361 11.12 -19.75 -32.04
CA ARG A 361 11.22 -21.22 -32.01
C ARG A 361 10.76 -21.91 -33.32
N GLY A 362 10.26 -21.17 -34.26
CA GLY A 362 9.86 -21.64 -35.61
C GLY A 362 10.84 -21.11 -36.64
#